data_4768f3f747fe1b00b14a9b30a1b2365d
#
_entry.id   4768f3f747fe1b00b14a9b30a1b2365d
#
_cell.length_a   1.000
_cell.length_b   1.000
_cell.length_c   1.000
_cell.angle_alpha   90.00
_cell.angle_beta   90.00
_cell.angle_gamma   90.00
#
_symmetry.space_group_name_H-M   'P 1'
#
loop_
_entity.id
_entity.type
_entity.pdbx_description
1 polymer ?
#
loop_
_entity_poly.entity_id
_entity_poly.type
_entity_poly.pdbx_seq_one_letter_code
_entity_poly.pdbx_strand_id
1 'polypeptide(L)'
;MPQTPQAGRYNARFFHTLRELMRHTELLAPAGSLKTMRYAFAYGADAVYAGAARYSLRMRGNEFNDENLQTGINEAHALGKQFYLTVNAMPHNYKLQTAIRDLSPSLKAGPDACIMSDPGLIMLVKDAFPDMPIHLSV
;
A
#
# COMPACT_ATOMS: atom_id res chain seq x y z
N MET A 1 -13.57 17.45 -58.48
CA MET A 1 -13.93 16.59 -57.33
C MET A 1 -12.81 16.66 -56.31
N PRO A 2 -13.03 17.13 -55.08
CA PRO A 2 -11.98 17.17 -54.07
C PRO A 2 -11.76 15.75 -53.52
N GLN A 3 -10.50 15.33 -53.53
CA GLN A 3 -10.06 14.04 -52.95
C GLN A 3 -10.19 14.08 -51.42
N THR A 4 -10.91 13.12 -50.88
CA THR A 4 -11.01 12.86 -49.43
C THR A 4 -9.62 12.55 -48.88
N PRO A 5 -9.18 13.17 -47.76
CA PRO A 5 -7.90 12.82 -47.14
C PRO A 5 -7.96 11.36 -46.67
N GLN A 6 -7.02 10.54 -47.14
CA GLN A 6 -6.83 9.18 -46.61
C GLN A 6 -6.54 9.29 -45.12
N ALA A 7 -7.41 8.71 -44.28
CA ALA A 7 -7.18 8.52 -42.86
C ALA A 7 -5.86 7.75 -42.68
N GLY A 8 -4.86 8.45 -42.17
CA GLY A 8 -3.54 7.87 -41.90
C GLY A 8 -3.70 6.61 -41.05
N ARG A 9 -3.14 5.51 -41.50
CA ARG A 9 -3.00 4.26 -40.75
C ARG A 9 -2.13 4.56 -39.54
N TYR A 10 -2.74 4.95 -38.45
CA TYR A 10 -2.03 5.01 -37.15
C TYR A 10 -1.56 3.61 -36.81
N ASN A 11 -0.23 3.46 -36.71
CA ASN A 11 0.42 2.19 -36.52
C ASN A 11 0.00 1.61 -35.15
N ALA A 12 -0.61 0.43 -35.13
CA ALA A 12 -1.02 -0.26 -33.89
C ALA A 12 0.12 -0.38 -32.87
N ARG A 13 1.37 -0.43 -33.33
CA ARG A 13 2.57 -0.36 -32.48
C ARG A 13 2.69 0.96 -31.72
N PHE A 14 2.32 2.09 -32.33
CA PHE A 14 2.38 3.40 -31.67
C PHE A 14 1.40 3.49 -30.51
N PHE A 15 0.18 2.97 -30.67
CA PHE A 15 -0.81 2.91 -29.59
C PHE A 15 -0.43 1.90 -28.50
N HIS A 16 0.23 0.80 -28.85
CA HIS A 16 0.76 -0.16 -27.89
C HIS A 16 1.86 0.48 -27.04
N THR A 17 2.80 1.18 -27.67
CA THR A 17 3.89 1.91 -26.98
C THR A 17 3.35 3.06 -26.12
N LEU A 18 2.31 3.79 -26.55
CA LEU A 18 1.66 4.82 -25.75
C LEU A 18 0.95 4.22 -24.53
N ARG A 19 0.37 3.03 -24.65
CA ARG A 19 -0.30 2.33 -23.56
C ARG A 19 0.71 1.82 -22.52
N GLU A 20 1.91 1.40 -22.94
CA GLU A 20 3.01 1.04 -22.06
C GLU A 20 3.66 2.27 -21.39
N LEU A 21 3.67 3.43 -22.06
CA LEU A 21 4.15 4.71 -21.52
C LEU A 21 3.15 5.38 -20.59
N MET A 22 1.87 5.04 -20.66
CA MET A 22 0.88 5.50 -19.69
C MET A 22 1.07 4.71 -18.41
N ARG A 23 1.90 5.25 -17.51
CA ARG A 23 2.04 4.73 -16.13
C ARG A 23 0.63 4.68 -15.52
N HIS A 24 0.17 3.50 -15.20
CA HIS A 24 -1.08 3.34 -14.47
C HIS A 24 -0.91 4.06 -13.13
N THR A 25 -1.70 5.10 -12.92
CA THR A 25 -1.71 5.83 -11.64
C THR A 25 -2.49 5.00 -10.63
N GLU A 26 -1.83 4.55 -9.58
CA GLU A 26 -2.45 3.80 -8.50
C GLU A 26 -3.38 4.71 -7.69
N LEU A 27 -4.62 4.29 -7.50
CA LEU A 27 -5.56 4.94 -6.60
C LEU A 27 -5.43 4.32 -5.21
N LEU A 28 -4.76 5.06 -4.32
CA LEU A 28 -4.55 4.67 -2.92
C LEU A 28 -5.60 5.29 -2.00
N ALA A 29 -6.30 4.47 -1.23
CA ALA A 29 -7.34 4.92 -0.32
C ALA A 29 -7.04 4.56 1.16
N PRO A 30 -7.45 5.40 2.13
CA PRO A 30 -7.35 5.05 3.54
C PRO A 30 -8.37 3.97 3.92
N ALA A 31 -7.98 3.05 4.81
CA ALA A 31 -8.89 2.07 5.37
C ALA A 31 -8.70 1.97 6.89
N GLY A 32 -9.71 2.34 7.66
CA GLY A 32 -9.71 2.21 9.13
C GLY A 32 -10.33 0.90 9.61
N SER A 33 -11.01 0.14 8.73
CA SER A 33 -11.67 -1.12 9.05
C SER A 33 -11.82 -1.99 7.81
N LEU A 34 -12.13 -3.28 7.99
CA LEU A 34 -12.47 -4.17 6.88
C LEU A 34 -13.63 -3.62 6.04
N LYS A 35 -14.62 -3.00 6.70
CA LYS A 35 -15.77 -2.40 6.02
C LYS A 35 -15.34 -1.26 5.09
N THR A 36 -14.54 -0.31 5.59
CA THR A 36 -14.06 0.83 4.78
C THR A 36 -13.12 0.37 3.66
N MET A 37 -12.30 -0.64 3.90
CA MET A 37 -11.45 -1.27 2.89
C MET A 37 -12.29 -1.85 1.73
N ARG A 38 -13.33 -2.61 2.04
CA ARG A 38 -14.22 -3.21 1.03
C ARG A 38 -14.93 -2.15 0.20
N TYR A 39 -15.38 -1.05 0.82
CA TYR A 39 -15.93 0.09 0.09
C TYR A 39 -14.87 0.76 -0.81
N ALA A 40 -13.66 0.99 -0.31
CA ALA A 40 -12.59 1.57 -1.11
C ALA A 40 -12.35 0.75 -2.39
N PHE A 41 -12.23 -0.56 -2.28
CA PHE A 41 -12.05 -1.44 -3.44
C PHE A 41 -13.28 -1.47 -4.36
N ALA A 42 -14.49 -1.47 -3.81
CA ALA A 42 -15.72 -1.41 -4.60
C ALA A 42 -15.84 -0.12 -5.41
N TYR A 43 -15.30 0.99 -4.92
CA TYR A 43 -15.24 2.28 -5.60
C TYR A 43 -13.97 2.47 -6.45
N GLY A 44 -13.18 1.43 -6.66
CA GLY A 44 -12.11 1.40 -7.65
C GLY A 44 -10.72 1.68 -7.12
N ALA A 45 -10.49 1.67 -5.80
CA ALA A 45 -9.13 1.74 -5.27
C ALA A 45 -8.29 0.56 -5.76
N ASP A 46 -7.01 0.83 -6.06
CA ASP A 46 -6.02 -0.18 -6.43
C ASP A 46 -5.26 -0.69 -5.22
N ALA A 47 -5.11 0.17 -4.23
CA ALA A 47 -4.47 -0.12 -2.97
C ALA A 47 -5.19 0.56 -1.80
N VAL A 48 -5.04 -0.01 -0.61
CA VAL A 48 -5.46 0.64 0.65
C VAL A 48 -4.29 0.74 1.61
N TYR A 49 -4.37 1.70 2.53
CA TYR A 49 -3.44 1.76 3.66
C TYR A 49 -4.19 1.78 4.99
N ALA A 50 -3.66 1.04 5.96
CA ALA A 50 -4.18 0.96 7.32
C ALA A 50 -3.06 1.07 8.35
N GLY A 51 -3.36 1.62 9.52
CA GLY A 51 -2.37 1.77 10.58
C GLY A 51 -2.09 0.48 11.33
N ALA A 52 -0.82 0.23 11.65
CA ALA A 52 -0.46 -0.76 12.66
C ALA A 52 -1.02 -0.35 14.03
N ALA A 53 -1.54 -1.29 14.80
CA ALA A 53 -2.31 -1.02 16.01
C ALA A 53 -1.58 -0.16 17.08
N ARG A 54 -0.24 -0.19 17.12
CA ARG A 54 0.56 0.52 18.14
C ARG A 54 1.54 1.56 17.57
N TYR A 55 1.77 1.56 16.27
CA TYR A 55 2.85 2.33 15.62
C TYR A 55 2.34 3.23 14.50
N SER A 56 1.05 3.58 14.53
CA SER A 56 0.44 4.53 13.59
C SER A 56 -0.09 5.75 14.32
N LEU A 57 0.10 6.94 13.74
CA LEU A 57 -0.45 8.20 14.25
C LEU A 57 -1.98 8.24 14.19
N ARG A 58 -2.61 7.44 13.34
CA ARG A 58 -4.07 7.33 13.18
C ARG A 58 -4.67 6.24 14.05
N MET A 59 -4.40 6.26 15.35
CA MET A 59 -5.00 5.28 16.28
C MET A 59 -6.52 5.47 16.44
N ARG A 60 -7.03 6.70 16.31
CA ARG A 60 -8.48 6.96 16.35
C ARG A 60 -9.13 6.54 15.04
N GLY A 61 -10.09 5.62 15.11
CA GLY A 61 -10.80 5.09 13.94
C GLY A 61 -10.08 3.97 13.19
N ASN A 62 -8.97 3.45 13.74
CA ASN A 62 -8.35 2.24 13.25
C ASN A 62 -8.84 1.04 14.06
N GLU A 63 -9.60 0.16 13.41
CA GLU A 63 -10.16 -1.06 13.97
C GLU A 63 -9.30 -2.31 13.65
N PHE A 64 -8.17 -2.13 12.92
CA PHE A 64 -7.30 -3.23 12.59
C PHE A 64 -6.50 -3.70 13.81
N ASN A 65 -6.70 -4.95 14.17
CA ASN A 65 -5.85 -5.75 15.04
C ASN A 65 -5.14 -6.82 14.20
N ASP A 66 -4.32 -7.66 14.79
CA ASP A 66 -3.55 -8.65 14.03
C ASP A 66 -4.45 -9.63 13.25
N GLU A 67 -5.60 -10.00 13.78
CA GLU A 67 -6.56 -10.91 13.13
C GLU A 67 -7.27 -10.26 11.94
N ASN A 68 -7.80 -9.05 12.15
CA ASN A 68 -8.48 -8.29 11.09
C ASN A 68 -7.49 -7.85 10.00
N LEU A 69 -6.24 -7.57 10.37
CA LEU A 69 -5.19 -7.20 9.44
C LEU A 69 -4.89 -8.35 8.47
N GLN A 70 -4.70 -9.56 8.98
CA GLN A 70 -4.48 -10.74 8.15
C GLN A 70 -5.66 -10.99 7.19
N THR A 71 -6.89 -10.86 7.73
CA THR A 71 -8.12 -10.97 6.92
C THR A 71 -8.15 -9.93 5.80
N GLY A 72 -7.84 -8.67 6.13
CA GLY A 72 -7.83 -7.57 5.15
C GLY A 72 -6.79 -7.76 4.06
N ILE A 73 -5.58 -8.18 4.41
CA ILE A 73 -4.51 -8.46 3.45
C ILE A 73 -4.93 -9.60 2.51
N ASN A 74 -5.46 -10.70 3.07
CA ASN A 74 -5.92 -11.84 2.27
C ASN A 74 -7.05 -11.45 1.29
N GLU A 75 -8.02 -10.64 1.74
CA GLU A 75 -9.10 -10.14 0.88
C GLU A 75 -8.56 -9.22 -0.22
N ALA A 76 -7.63 -8.31 0.09
CA ALA A 76 -7.00 -7.43 -0.89
C ALA A 76 -6.28 -8.25 -1.98
N HIS A 77 -5.44 -9.22 -1.57
CA HIS A 77 -4.72 -10.09 -2.49
C HIS A 77 -5.65 -10.96 -3.34
N ALA A 78 -6.75 -11.47 -2.78
CA ALA A 78 -7.75 -12.22 -3.53
C ALA A 78 -8.42 -11.39 -4.64
N LEU A 79 -8.48 -10.07 -4.48
CA LEU A 79 -8.97 -9.11 -5.47
C LEU A 79 -7.87 -8.61 -6.44
N GLY A 80 -6.63 -9.07 -6.30
CA GLY A 80 -5.47 -8.54 -7.04
C GLY A 80 -5.12 -7.09 -6.67
N LYS A 81 -5.46 -6.67 -5.46
CA LYS A 81 -5.24 -5.34 -4.90
C LYS A 81 -4.12 -5.36 -3.86
N GLN A 82 -3.60 -4.17 -3.52
CA GLN A 82 -2.49 -4.03 -2.58
C GLN A 82 -2.96 -3.50 -1.22
N PHE A 83 -2.22 -3.88 -0.18
CA PHE A 83 -2.45 -3.45 1.19
C PHE A 83 -1.15 -2.91 1.79
N TYR A 84 -1.13 -1.63 2.17
CA TYR A 84 0.02 -0.98 2.78
C TYR A 84 -0.18 -0.79 4.28
N LEU A 85 0.83 -1.18 5.06
CA LEU A 85 0.80 -1.04 6.51
C LEU A 85 1.46 0.28 6.93
N THR A 86 0.73 1.17 7.59
CA THR A 86 1.27 2.43 8.08
C THR A 86 1.89 2.25 9.46
N VAL A 87 3.18 2.55 9.56
CA VAL A 87 4.02 2.49 10.76
C VAL A 87 4.76 3.83 10.89
N ASN A 88 4.01 4.92 11.04
CA ASN A 88 4.53 6.28 10.99
C ASN A 88 4.56 6.98 12.36
N ALA A 89 4.34 6.27 13.46
CA ALA A 89 4.62 6.80 14.78
C ALA A 89 6.12 6.76 15.06
N MET A 90 6.65 7.82 15.67
CA MET A 90 8.03 7.87 16.16
C MET A 90 8.09 7.21 17.55
N PRO A 91 8.67 6.02 17.69
CA PRO A 91 8.78 5.38 18.98
C PRO A 91 9.85 6.08 19.84
N HIS A 92 9.59 6.22 21.13
CA HIS A 92 10.64 6.61 22.08
C HIS A 92 11.72 5.53 22.14
N ASN A 93 12.98 5.91 22.44
CA ASN A 93 14.15 5.02 22.41
C ASN A 93 13.95 3.67 23.14
N TYR A 94 13.24 3.64 24.28
CA TYR A 94 12.98 2.42 24.99
C TYR A 94 12.03 1.45 24.24
N LYS A 95 11.19 1.95 23.35
CA LYS A 95 10.30 1.14 22.50
C LYS A 95 11.01 0.55 21.29
N LEU A 96 12.12 1.14 20.84
CA LEU A 96 12.88 0.61 19.71
C LEU A 96 13.38 -0.82 19.97
N GLN A 97 13.77 -1.13 21.20
CA GLN A 97 14.24 -2.48 21.59
C GLN A 97 13.18 -3.57 21.41
N THR A 98 11.90 -3.21 21.49
CA THR A 98 10.78 -4.17 21.34
C THR A 98 10.02 -4.00 20.04
N ALA A 99 10.33 -2.96 19.25
CA ALA A 99 9.56 -2.55 18.08
C ALA A 99 9.42 -3.69 17.07
N ILE A 100 10.50 -4.38 16.73
CA ILE A 100 10.46 -5.48 15.76
C ILE A 100 9.64 -6.65 16.29
N ARG A 101 9.79 -7.01 17.58
CA ARG A 101 8.97 -8.06 18.17
C ARG A 101 7.49 -7.71 18.10
N ASP A 102 7.14 -6.47 18.41
CA ASP A 102 5.75 -5.99 18.47
C ASP A 102 5.14 -5.83 17.08
N LEU A 103 5.95 -5.48 16.05
CA LEU A 103 5.53 -5.33 14.65
C LEU A 103 5.56 -6.65 13.87
N SER A 104 6.34 -7.64 14.32
CA SER A 104 6.52 -8.90 13.58
C SER A 104 5.22 -9.59 13.19
N PRO A 105 4.17 -9.67 14.01
CA PRO A 105 2.90 -10.27 13.59
C PRO A 105 2.29 -9.54 12.40
N SER A 106 2.24 -8.20 12.45
CA SER A 106 1.68 -7.38 11.38
C SER A 106 2.53 -7.43 10.09
N LEU A 107 3.87 -7.48 10.21
CA LEU A 107 4.77 -7.59 9.06
C LEU A 107 4.69 -8.98 8.41
N LYS A 108 4.56 -10.04 9.22
CA LYS A 108 4.39 -11.42 8.75
C LYS A 108 3.02 -11.67 8.11
N ALA A 109 2.03 -10.84 8.40
CA ALA A 109 0.73 -10.90 7.73
C ALA A 109 0.84 -10.67 6.20
N GLY A 110 1.97 -10.12 5.74
CA GLY A 110 2.31 -9.98 4.32
C GLY A 110 1.75 -8.73 3.65
N PRO A 111 1.82 -7.53 4.29
CA PRO A 111 1.50 -6.30 3.58
C PRO A 111 2.45 -6.10 2.40
N ASP A 112 1.98 -5.46 1.33
CA ASP A 112 2.78 -5.24 0.11
C ASP A 112 3.86 -4.18 0.30
N ALA A 113 3.68 -3.26 1.24
CA ALA A 113 4.69 -2.29 1.67
C ALA A 113 4.37 -1.72 3.06
N CYS A 114 5.36 -1.10 3.68
CA CYS A 114 5.19 -0.30 4.88
C CYS A 114 5.36 1.19 4.59
N ILE A 115 4.44 2.01 5.10
CA ILE A 115 4.55 3.48 5.05
C ILE A 115 5.16 3.94 6.38
N MET A 116 6.39 4.43 6.35
CA MET A 116 7.20 4.71 7.54
C MET A 116 7.87 6.08 7.46
N SER A 117 8.14 6.70 8.62
CA SER A 117 8.81 8.01 8.71
C SER A 117 10.07 8.02 9.58
N ASP A 118 10.18 7.13 10.58
CA ASP A 118 11.33 7.10 11.48
C ASP A 118 12.50 6.31 10.88
N PRO A 119 13.69 6.95 10.65
CA PRO A 119 14.83 6.27 10.02
C PRO A 119 15.37 5.08 10.83
N GLY A 120 15.36 5.19 12.17
CA GLY A 120 15.84 4.12 13.03
C GLY A 120 14.94 2.88 12.95
N LEU A 121 13.62 3.10 12.96
CA LEU A 121 12.66 2.01 12.81
C LEU A 121 12.70 1.40 11.41
N ILE A 122 12.91 2.22 10.37
CA ILE A 122 13.10 1.74 8.99
C ILE A 122 14.31 0.79 8.91
N MET A 123 15.45 1.18 9.51
CA MET A 123 16.63 0.32 9.55
C MET A 123 16.33 -1.02 10.23
N LEU A 124 15.70 -1.00 11.41
CA LEU A 124 15.33 -2.22 12.13
C LEU A 124 14.38 -3.12 11.33
N VAL A 125 13.40 -2.53 10.64
CA VAL A 125 12.50 -3.30 9.77
C VAL A 125 13.26 -3.88 8.59
N LYS A 126 14.13 -3.14 7.93
CA LYS A 126 14.95 -3.63 6.80
C LYS A 126 15.93 -4.71 7.22
N ASP A 127 16.49 -4.66 8.41
CA ASP A 127 17.36 -5.71 8.95
C ASP A 127 16.60 -7.02 9.21
N ALA A 128 15.36 -6.92 9.75
CA ALA A 128 14.54 -8.08 10.07
C ALA A 128 13.73 -8.62 8.88
N PHE A 129 13.36 -7.76 7.95
CA PHE A 129 12.55 -8.03 6.75
C PHE A 129 13.17 -7.33 5.52
N PRO A 130 14.30 -7.84 4.98
CA PRO A 130 15.07 -7.16 3.92
C PRO A 130 14.26 -6.86 2.66
N ASP A 131 13.33 -7.75 2.32
CA ASP A 131 12.51 -7.66 1.10
C ASP A 131 11.28 -6.76 1.26
N MET A 132 10.96 -6.29 2.48
CA MET A 132 9.80 -5.41 2.72
C MET A 132 10.00 -4.06 2.03
N PRO A 133 9.13 -3.68 1.07
CA PRO A 133 9.18 -2.34 0.48
C PRO A 133 8.81 -1.28 1.50
N ILE A 134 9.53 -0.14 1.45
CA ILE A 134 9.26 1.00 2.34
C ILE A 134 8.87 2.21 1.50
N HIS A 135 7.69 2.76 1.80
CA HIS A 135 7.26 4.06 1.32
C HIS A 135 7.52 5.09 2.40
N LEU A 136 8.32 6.11 2.08
CA LEU A 136 8.66 7.15 3.03
C LEU A 136 7.45 8.06 3.28
N SER A 137 7.04 8.15 4.55
CA SER A 137 6.01 9.09 5.01
C SER A 137 6.65 10.39 5.49
N VAL A 138 5.96 11.49 5.28
CA VAL A 138 6.37 12.84 5.76
C VAL A 138 5.41 13.32 6.83
#